data_038976ee43fcf34748109c1b14327466
#
_entry.id   038976ee43fcf34748109c1b14327466
#
_cell.length_a   1.000
_cell.length_b   1.000
_cell.length_c   1.000
_cell.angle_alpha   90.00
_cell.angle_beta   90.00
_cell.angle_gamma   90.00
#
_symmetry.space_group_name_H-M   'P 1'
#
loop_
_entity.id
_entity.type
_entity.pdbx_description
1 polymer ?
#
loop_
_entity_poly.entity_id
_entity_poly.type
_entity_poly.pdbx_seq_one_letter_code
_entity_poly.pdbx_strand_id
1 'polypeptide(L)'
;MSAAQPIARGALAQAVGAYFIWGFLPVYFNLLKAVPPLEVVAHRIVWSVLLLLAMLYFRKRLAALWEALTTRAMLVPMVATALLIGGNWLIYIWAVTNGHVAAASLGYFLNPLLNVLLGYPFLKEGLRPRRWVEAALAGLGVAILATGALDALWISLSLALSFGLYGLIRKVAPVGPMVGLASETIILLPLALGALAVWTVEGTGHFGTLGTQTDMLLLAAGVVTAVPLLLFASAARQMPYATIGLIQYIGPTIQFLLAIFLYREPLTTTHLVTFPLIWAGLMLYSWDMWRQARATT
;
A
#
# COMPACT_ATOMS: atom_id res chain seq x y z
N MET A 1 -27.45 12.63 18.58
CA MET A 1 -27.19 12.48 17.15
C MET A 1 -26.19 13.58 16.79
N SER A 2 -24.90 13.24 16.66
CA SER A 2 -23.88 14.24 16.29
C SER A 2 -24.00 14.50 14.79
N ALA A 3 -24.27 15.75 14.41
CA ALA A 3 -24.28 16.19 13.03
C ALA A 3 -22.93 15.80 12.38
N ALA A 4 -22.98 15.17 11.21
CA ALA A 4 -21.77 14.80 10.45
C ALA A 4 -20.98 16.10 10.19
N GLN A 5 -19.83 16.24 10.84
CA GLN A 5 -18.98 17.41 10.61
C GLN A 5 -18.55 17.42 9.13
N PRO A 6 -18.63 18.56 8.45
CA PRO A 6 -18.22 18.66 7.06
C PRO A 6 -16.73 18.26 6.95
N ILE A 7 -16.44 17.36 6.00
CA ILE A 7 -15.07 16.91 5.75
C ILE A 7 -14.21 18.12 5.42
N ALA A 8 -13.17 18.35 6.22
CA ALA A 8 -12.25 19.46 5.98
C ALA A 8 -11.61 19.31 4.58
N ARG A 9 -11.70 20.36 3.74
CA ARG A 9 -11.14 20.35 2.38
C ARG A 9 -9.66 19.93 2.36
N GLY A 10 -8.91 20.31 3.39
CA GLY A 10 -7.51 19.90 3.55
C GLY A 10 -7.33 18.39 3.73
N ALA A 11 -8.20 17.73 4.51
CA ALA A 11 -8.14 16.29 4.70
C ALA A 11 -8.45 15.52 3.41
N LEU A 12 -9.44 16.00 2.64
CA LEU A 12 -9.77 15.41 1.34
C LEU A 12 -8.59 15.56 0.36
N ALA A 13 -7.98 16.73 0.27
CA ALA A 13 -6.80 16.97 -0.58
C ALA A 13 -5.62 16.10 -0.19
N GLN A 14 -5.38 15.89 1.11
CA GLN A 14 -4.34 14.98 1.61
C GLN A 14 -4.61 13.53 1.20
N ALA A 15 -5.84 13.03 1.35
CA ALA A 15 -6.20 11.67 0.94
C ALA A 15 -6.05 11.47 -0.57
N VAL A 16 -6.62 12.37 -1.36
CA VAL A 16 -6.50 12.33 -2.83
C VAL A 16 -5.03 12.42 -3.26
N GLY A 17 -4.26 13.33 -2.67
CA GLY A 17 -2.82 13.48 -2.94
C GLY A 17 -2.03 12.20 -2.63
N ALA A 18 -2.30 11.54 -1.52
CA ALA A 18 -1.66 10.29 -1.15
C ALA A 18 -1.91 9.20 -2.20
N TYR A 19 -3.18 8.96 -2.55
CA TYR A 19 -3.54 7.92 -3.52
C TYR A 19 -3.17 8.27 -4.96
N PHE A 20 -3.11 9.56 -5.29
CA PHE A 20 -2.59 10.02 -6.56
C PHE A 20 -1.09 9.70 -6.69
N ILE A 21 -0.28 10.02 -5.66
CA ILE A 21 1.15 9.67 -5.63
C ILE A 21 1.32 8.15 -5.74
N TRP A 22 0.56 7.37 -4.96
CA TRP A 22 0.61 5.90 -5.05
C TRP A 22 0.18 5.36 -6.43
N GLY A 23 -0.77 6.03 -7.09
CA GLY A 23 -1.19 5.67 -8.44
C GLY A 23 -0.07 5.79 -9.46
N PHE A 24 0.82 6.79 -9.32
CA PHE A 24 1.96 7.01 -10.21
C PHE A 24 3.25 6.29 -9.80
N LEU A 25 3.26 5.50 -8.72
CA LEU A 25 4.43 4.71 -8.34
C LEU A 25 4.97 3.79 -9.45
N PRO A 26 4.15 3.17 -10.32
CA PRO A 26 4.68 2.39 -11.43
C PRO A 26 5.64 3.18 -12.31
N VAL A 27 5.34 4.46 -12.57
CA VAL A 27 6.23 5.32 -13.37
C VAL A 27 7.58 5.50 -12.69
N TYR A 28 7.57 5.78 -11.40
CA TYR A 28 8.79 5.94 -10.62
C TYR A 28 9.63 4.65 -10.60
N PHE A 29 9.03 3.51 -10.28
CA PHE A 29 9.77 2.24 -10.21
C PHE A 29 10.23 1.73 -11.58
N ASN A 30 9.48 2.02 -12.64
CA ASN A 30 9.92 1.67 -14.00
C ASN A 30 11.17 2.48 -14.45
N LEU A 31 11.36 3.70 -13.95
CA LEU A 31 12.61 4.45 -14.15
C LEU A 31 13.81 3.76 -13.47
N LEU A 32 13.56 2.94 -12.45
CA LEU A 32 14.56 2.16 -11.71
C LEU A 32 14.65 0.70 -12.18
N LYS A 33 14.06 0.34 -13.34
CA LYS A 33 14.01 -1.06 -13.82
C LYS A 33 15.38 -1.71 -14.06
N ALA A 34 16.43 -0.90 -14.23
CA ALA A 34 17.82 -1.38 -14.35
C ALA A 34 18.42 -1.79 -13.00
N VAL A 35 17.79 -1.41 -11.87
CA VAL A 35 18.22 -1.75 -10.52
C VAL A 35 17.39 -2.93 -10.01
N PRO A 36 18.01 -3.98 -9.45
CA PRO A 36 17.26 -5.11 -8.89
C PRO A 36 16.23 -4.66 -7.86
N PRO A 37 15.01 -5.25 -7.86
CA PRO A 37 13.94 -4.85 -6.93
C PRO A 37 14.35 -4.86 -5.46
N LEU A 38 15.15 -5.84 -5.06
CA LEU A 38 15.63 -5.95 -3.67
C LEU A 38 16.55 -4.78 -3.29
N GLU A 39 17.40 -4.31 -4.21
CA GLU A 39 18.26 -3.15 -3.99
C GLU A 39 17.44 -1.86 -3.90
N VAL A 40 16.42 -1.70 -4.75
CA VAL A 40 15.47 -0.58 -4.65
C VAL A 40 14.76 -0.59 -3.29
N VAL A 41 14.32 -1.75 -2.79
CA VAL A 41 13.71 -1.88 -1.45
C VAL A 41 14.72 -1.51 -0.35
N ALA A 42 15.97 -1.96 -0.46
CA ALA A 42 17.00 -1.63 0.52
C ALA A 42 17.25 -0.11 0.62
N HIS A 43 17.42 0.57 -0.52
CA HIS A 43 17.53 2.03 -0.56
C HIS A 43 16.27 2.71 -0.02
N ARG A 44 15.08 2.23 -0.38
CA ARG A 44 13.80 2.73 0.14
C ARG A 44 13.75 2.68 1.67
N ILE A 45 14.20 1.58 2.29
CA ILE A 45 14.27 1.42 3.74
C ILE A 45 15.23 2.43 4.35
N VAL A 46 16.48 2.47 3.87
CA VAL A 46 17.53 3.34 4.42
C VAL A 46 17.12 4.81 4.37
N TRP A 47 16.70 5.31 3.21
CA TRP A 47 16.32 6.72 3.06
C TRP A 47 15.03 7.07 3.79
N SER A 48 14.09 6.11 3.93
CA SER A 48 12.89 6.31 4.76
C SER A 48 13.24 6.42 6.25
N VAL A 49 14.16 5.61 6.75
CA VAL A 49 14.61 5.69 8.15
C VAL A 49 15.19 7.07 8.45
N LEU A 50 16.08 7.57 7.61
CA LEU A 50 16.68 8.89 7.81
C LEU A 50 15.62 10.01 7.84
N LEU A 51 14.70 9.99 6.89
CA LEU A 51 13.62 10.98 6.82
C LEU A 51 12.69 10.89 8.03
N LEU A 52 12.24 9.66 8.39
CA LEU A 52 11.32 9.46 9.50
C LEU A 52 11.95 9.77 10.85
N LEU A 53 13.24 9.45 11.06
CA LEU A 53 13.98 9.85 12.26
C LEU A 53 14.08 11.36 12.39
N ALA A 54 14.42 12.07 11.30
CA ALA A 54 14.43 13.53 11.29
C ALA A 54 13.05 14.09 11.65
N MET A 55 11.96 13.56 11.05
CA MET A 55 10.61 14.00 11.37
C MET A 55 10.20 13.72 12.81
N LEU A 56 10.52 12.55 13.36
CA LEU A 56 10.25 12.19 14.76
C LEU A 56 11.04 13.06 15.73
N TYR A 57 12.30 13.41 15.39
CA TYR A 57 13.12 14.34 16.14
C TYR A 57 12.46 15.73 16.24
N PHE A 58 12.10 16.33 15.11
CA PHE A 58 11.44 17.65 15.09
C PHE A 58 10.05 17.62 15.76
N ARG A 59 9.35 16.47 15.73
CA ARG A 59 8.06 16.29 16.42
C ARG A 59 8.19 15.85 17.88
N LYS A 60 9.41 15.74 18.42
CA LYS A 60 9.69 15.29 19.80
C LYS A 60 9.04 13.93 20.12
N ARG A 61 9.06 12.97 19.15
CA ARG A 61 8.44 11.66 19.28
C ARG A 61 9.43 10.49 19.31
N LEU A 62 10.74 10.73 19.49
CA LEU A 62 11.76 9.67 19.56
C LEU A 62 11.55 8.74 20.76
N ALA A 63 11.07 9.25 21.90
CA ALA A 63 10.75 8.42 23.06
C ALA A 63 9.66 7.39 22.74
N ALA A 64 8.61 7.77 21.98
CA ALA A 64 7.57 6.86 21.54
C ALA A 64 8.09 5.80 20.55
N LEU A 65 9.09 6.13 19.72
CA LEU A 65 9.77 5.16 18.87
C LEU A 65 10.57 4.16 19.68
N TRP A 66 11.32 4.64 20.68
CA TRP A 66 12.08 3.77 21.59
C TRP A 66 11.16 2.80 22.33
N GLU A 67 10.07 3.31 22.88
CA GLU A 67 9.04 2.49 23.55
C GLU A 67 8.48 1.41 22.61
N ALA A 68 8.16 1.77 21.36
CA ALA A 68 7.65 0.83 20.35
C ALA A 68 8.65 -0.29 20.00
N LEU A 69 9.95 0.00 20.03
CA LEU A 69 11.02 -0.95 19.72
C LEU A 69 11.46 -1.80 20.93
N THR A 70 11.17 -1.36 22.15
CA THR A 70 11.63 -2.05 23.37
C THR A 70 10.50 -2.78 24.11
N THR A 71 9.25 -2.35 23.94
CA THR A 71 8.08 -2.98 24.59
C THR A 71 7.59 -4.16 23.76
N ARG A 72 7.65 -5.38 24.29
CA ARG A 72 7.26 -6.62 23.60
C ARG A 72 5.86 -6.55 22.97
N ALA A 73 4.89 -5.97 23.67
CA ALA A 73 3.51 -5.83 23.20
C ALA A 73 3.40 -4.95 21.93
N MET A 74 4.34 -4.02 21.71
CA MET A 74 4.43 -3.17 20.53
C MET A 74 5.37 -3.77 19.48
N LEU A 75 6.52 -4.31 19.89
CA LEU A 75 7.55 -4.84 19.01
C LEU A 75 7.06 -6.02 18.18
N VAL A 76 6.36 -6.99 18.78
CA VAL A 76 5.89 -8.20 18.07
C VAL A 76 4.97 -7.85 16.90
N PRO A 77 3.91 -7.01 17.05
CA PRO A 77 3.14 -6.55 15.91
C PRO A 77 3.97 -5.78 14.89
N MET A 78 4.95 -4.96 15.32
CA MET A 78 5.80 -4.18 14.40
C MET A 78 6.74 -5.07 13.59
N VAL A 79 7.27 -6.16 14.15
CA VAL A 79 8.04 -7.15 13.38
C VAL A 79 7.16 -7.83 12.32
N ALA A 80 5.97 -8.27 12.71
CA ALA A 80 5.03 -8.88 11.76
C ALA A 80 4.65 -7.92 10.62
N THR A 81 4.34 -6.66 10.95
CA THR A 81 4.00 -5.65 9.92
C THR A 81 5.21 -5.26 9.08
N ALA A 82 6.42 -5.21 9.63
CA ALA A 82 7.64 -4.96 8.88
C ALA A 82 7.87 -6.02 7.81
N LEU A 83 7.74 -7.31 8.15
CA LEU A 83 7.89 -8.41 7.19
C LEU A 83 6.80 -8.38 6.12
N LEU A 84 5.54 -8.15 6.51
CA LEU A 84 4.43 -8.07 5.57
C LEU A 84 4.59 -6.91 4.59
N ILE A 85 4.94 -5.72 5.08
CA ILE A 85 5.05 -4.53 4.23
C ILE A 85 6.33 -4.56 3.39
N GLY A 86 7.45 -5.07 3.94
CA GLY A 86 8.69 -5.24 3.20
C GLY A 86 8.53 -6.23 2.05
N GLY A 87 7.89 -7.39 2.29
CA GLY A 87 7.55 -8.36 1.26
C GLY A 87 6.57 -7.80 0.22
N ASN A 88 5.55 -7.05 0.67
CA ASN A 88 4.62 -6.35 -0.22
C ASN A 88 5.35 -5.37 -1.15
N TRP A 89 6.26 -4.56 -0.63
CA TRP A 89 7.05 -3.63 -1.44
C TRP A 89 7.93 -4.35 -2.46
N LEU A 90 8.57 -5.45 -2.06
CA LEU A 90 9.41 -6.24 -2.97
C LEU A 90 8.59 -6.81 -4.12
N ILE A 91 7.45 -7.46 -3.83
CA ILE A 91 6.57 -8.04 -4.84
C ILE A 91 6.03 -6.94 -5.76
N TYR A 92 5.65 -5.79 -5.21
CA TYR A 92 5.14 -4.67 -5.99
C TYR A 92 6.18 -4.11 -6.96
N ILE A 93 7.40 -3.83 -6.48
CA ILE A 93 8.48 -3.30 -7.33
C ILE A 93 8.84 -4.32 -8.38
N TRP A 94 8.95 -5.59 -8.01
CA TRP A 94 9.20 -6.67 -8.96
C TRP A 94 8.10 -6.73 -10.05
N ALA A 95 6.84 -6.67 -9.66
CA ALA A 95 5.73 -6.69 -10.62
C ALA A 95 5.80 -5.52 -11.62
N VAL A 96 6.05 -4.31 -11.11
CA VAL A 96 6.15 -3.11 -11.95
C VAL A 96 7.32 -3.19 -12.92
N THR A 97 8.49 -3.63 -12.45
CA THR A 97 9.71 -3.69 -13.29
C THR A 97 9.72 -4.85 -14.28
N ASN A 98 8.84 -5.85 -14.07
CA ASN A 98 8.70 -7.01 -14.96
C ASN A 98 7.41 -6.98 -15.81
N GLY A 99 6.73 -5.82 -15.94
CA GLY A 99 5.59 -5.66 -16.83
C GLY A 99 4.29 -6.30 -16.32
N HIS A 100 4.08 -6.35 -15.01
CA HIS A 100 2.87 -6.87 -14.36
C HIS A 100 2.11 -5.80 -13.56
N VAL A 101 2.05 -4.57 -14.10
CA VAL A 101 1.40 -3.43 -13.43
C VAL A 101 -0.09 -3.65 -13.27
N ALA A 102 -0.74 -4.27 -14.27
CA ALA A 102 -2.17 -4.61 -14.20
C ALA A 102 -2.46 -5.60 -13.04
N ALA A 103 -1.62 -6.62 -12.86
CA ALA A 103 -1.74 -7.59 -11.77
C ALA A 103 -1.53 -6.93 -10.40
N ALA A 104 -0.56 -6.01 -10.28
CA ALA A 104 -0.33 -5.24 -9.07
C ALA A 104 -1.53 -4.34 -8.73
N SER A 105 -2.07 -3.64 -9.74
CA SER A 105 -3.30 -2.84 -9.62
C SER A 105 -4.47 -3.67 -9.10
N LEU A 106 -4.69 -4.86 -9.68
CA LEU A 106 -5.76 -5.77 -9.26
C LEU A 106 -5.61 -6.17 -7.78
N GLY A 107 -4.38 -6.47 -7.32
CA GLY A 107 -4.12 -6.76 -5.92
C GLY A 107 -4.62 -5.64 -5.00
N TYR A 108 -4.36 -4.40 -5.34
CA TYR A 108 -4.83 -3.26 -4.54
C TYR A 108 -6.33 -2.98 -4.68
N PHE A 109 -6.96 -3.33 -5.81
CA PHE A 109 -8.42 -3.32 -5.91
C PHE A 109 -9.09 -4.32 -4.97
N LEU A 110 -8.44 -5.44 -4.64
CA LEU A 110 -8.94 -6.46 -3.72
C LEU A 110 -8.81 -6.08 -2.24
N ASN A 111 -7.97 -5.10 -1.89
CA ASN A 111 -7.72 -4.73 -0.50
C ASN A 111 -8.98 -4.39 0.32
N PRO A 112 -9.92 -3.54 -0.15
CA PRO A 112 -11.10 -3.22 0.62
C PRO A 112 -11.96 -4.45 0.93
N LEU A 113 -12.01 -5.38 -0.04
CA LEU A 113 -12.72 -6.64 0.11
C LEU A 113 -12.06 -7.53 1.18
N LEU A 114 -10.74 -7.68 1.10
CA LEU A 114 -9.98 -8.42 2.11
C LEU A 114 -10.09 -7.78 3.48
N ASN A 115 -10.10 -6.45 3.57
CA ASN A 115 -10.31 -5.75 4.83
C ASN A 115 -11.68 -6.07 5.43
N VAL A 116 -12.72 -6.22 4.61
CA VAL A 116 -14.05 -6.68 5.05
C VAL A 116 -14.01 -8.13 5.51
N LEU A 117 -13.41 -9.04 4.71
CA LEU A 117 -13.29 -10.46 5.02
C LEU A 117 -12.46 -10.73 6.28
N LEU A 118 -11.36 -9.98 6.47
CA LEU A 118 -10.52 -10.07 7.66
C LEU A 118 -11.16 -9.38 8.88
N GLY A 119 -11.86 -8.27 8.67
CA GLY A 119 -12.54 -7.53 9.73
C GLY A 119 -13.64 -8.33 10.42
N TYR A 120 -14.36 -9.17 9.67
CA TYR A 120 -15.46 -9.98 10.20
C TYR A 120 -15.02 -10.94 11.33
N PRO A 121 -14.08 -11.88 11.12
CA PRO A 121 -13.67 -12.83 12.14
C PRO A 121 -12.79 -12.21 13.25
N PHE A 122 -11.90 -11.26 12.91
CA PHE A 122 -10.90 -10.74 13.83
C PHE A 122 -11.36 -9.52 14.63
N LEU A 123 -12.20 -8.67 14.04
CA LEU A 123 -12.70 -7.45 14.69
C LEU A 123 -14.15 -7.57 15.12
N LYS A 124 -14.80 -8.73 14.86
CA LYS A 124 -16.22 -9.00 15.17
C LYS A 124 -17.16 -7.93 14.58
N GLU A 125 -16.75 -7.32 13.46
CA GLU A 125 -17.57 -6.35 12.75
C GLU A 125 -18.70 -7.08 12.04
N GLY A 126 -19.98 -6.80 12.40
CA GLY A 126 -21.13 -7.42 11.75
C GLY A 126 -21.17 -7.09 10.24
N LEU A 127 -21.17 -8.11 9.40
CA LEU A 127 -21.33 -7.93 7.96
C LEU A 127 -22.80 -7.84 7.60
N ARG A 128 -23.22 -6.76 6.95
CA ARG A 128 -24.55 -6.64 6.37
C ARG A 128 -24.65 -7.57 5.14
N PRO A 129 -25.85 -8.10 4.82
CA PRO A 129 -26.02 -9.01 3.68
C PRO A 129 -25.44 -8.48 2.36
N ARG A 130 -25.52 -7.18 2.12
CA ARG A 130 -24.96 -6.54 0.92
C ARG A 130 -23.46 -6.68 0.78
N ARG A 131 -22.71 -6.60 1.89
CA ARG A 131 -21.25 -6.79 1.88
C ARG A 131 -20.83 -8.19 1.47
N TRP A 132 -21.68 -9.19 1.71
CA TRP A 132 -21.49 -10.55 1.18
C TRP A 132 -21.63 -10.62 -0.34
N VAL A 133 -22.58 -9.84 -0.93
CA VAL A 133 -22.72 -9.75 -2.39
C VAL A 133 -21.47 -9.11 -3.01
N GLU A 134 -20.96 -8.03 -2.40
CA GLU A 134 -19.73 -7.35 -2.83
C GLU A 134 -18.54 -8.31 -2.77
N ALA A 135 -18.42 -9.05 -1.66
CA ALA A 135 -17.40 -10.07 -1.47
C ALA A 135 -17.50 -11.20 -2.50
N ALA A 136 -18.72 -11.63 -2.81
CA ALA A 136 -18.96 -12.67 -3.81
C ALA A 136 -18.63 -12.22 -5.24
N LEU A 137 -18.98 -10.98 -5.61
CA LEU A 137 -18.65 -10.42 -6.93
C LEU A 137 -17.14 -10.30 -7.15
N ALA A 138 -16.42 -9.81 -6.14
CA ALA A 138 -14.97 -9.73 -6.25
C ALA A 138 -14.30 -11.11 -6.18
N GLY A 139 -14.82 -12.04 -5.35
CA GLY A 139 -14.39 -13.44 -5.34
C GLY A 139 -14.60 -14.12 -6.68
N LEU A 140 -15.72 -13.86 -7.35
CA LEU A 140 -15.99 -14.33 -8.71
C LEU A 140 -15.00 -13.74 -9.72
N GLY A 141 -14.69 -12.43 -9.62
CA GLY A 141 -13.67 -11.79 -10.46
C GLY A 141 -12.31 -12.47 -10.30
N VAL A 142 -11.89 -12.76 -9.05
CA VAL A 142 -10.64 -13.49 -8.78
C VAL A 142 -10.69 -14.92 -9.34
N ALA A 143 -11.80 -15.63 -9.19
CA ALA A 143 -11.96 -16.98 -9.72
C ALA A 143 -11.86 -17.00 -11.26
N ILE A 144 -12.44 -16.01 -11.94
CA ILE A 144 -12.32 -15.85 -13.39
C ILE A 144 -10.86 -15.54 -13.78
N LEU A 145 -10.18 -14.65 -13.04
CA LEU A 145 -8.77 -14.38 -13.29
C LEU A 145 -7.91 -15.62 -13.13
N ALA A 146 -8.21 -16.46 -12.13
CA ALA A 146 -7.53 -17.74 -11.90
C ALA A 146 -7.63 -18.72 -13.08
N THR A 147 -8.67 -18.63 -13.93
CA THR A 147 -8.80 -19.51 -15.10
C THR A 147 -7.98 -19.08 -16.31
N GLY A 148 -7.56 -17.80 -16.37
CA GLY A 148 -6.93 -17.25 -17.58
C GLY A 148 -5.57 -16.56 -17.39
N ALA A 149 -5.12 -16.35 -16.14
CA ALA A 149 -3.90 -15.61 -15.82
C ALA A 149 -3.28 -16.11 -14.52
N LEU A 150 -3.07 -17.42 -14.39
CA LEU A 150 -2.45 -18.04 -13.20
C LEU A 150 -1.09 -17.44 -12.89
N ASP A 151 -0.29 -17.10 -13.91
CA ASP A 151 1.04 -16.53 -13.77
C ASP A 151 1.03 -15.14 -13.11
N ALA A 152 -0.08 -14.40 -13.19
CA ALA A 152 -0.24 -13.08 -12.60
C ALA A 152 -1.06 -13.08 -11.30
N LEU A 153 -1.86 -14.14 -11.07
CA LEU A 153 -2.77 -14.24 -9.93
C LEU A 153 -2.02 -14.21 -8.59
N TRP A 154 -0.87 -14.89 -8.49
CA TRP A 154 -0.08 -14.93 -7.27
C TRP A 154 0.38 -13.52 -6.85
N ILE A 155 0.68 -12.63 -7.82
CA ILE A 155 1.06 -11.23 -7.56
C ILE A 155 -0.11 -10.52 -6.86
N SER A 156 -1.28 -10.56 -7.49
CA SER A 156 -2.49 -9.89 -6.98
C SER A 156 -2.88 -10.40 -5.60
N LEU A 157 -2.89 -11.72 -5.39
CA LEU A 157 -3.24 -12.31 -4.11
C LEU A 157 -2.19 -12.02 -3.03
N SER A 158 -0.89 -12.11 -3.35
CA SER A 158 0.18 -11.83 -2.40
C SER A 158 0.16 -10.37 -1.96
N LEU A 159 -0.04 -9.43 -2.89
CA LEU A 159 -0.16 -8.01 -2.58
C LEU A 159 -1.40 -7.72 -1.73
N ALA A 160 -2.54 -8.31 -2.10
CA ALA A 160 -3.78 -8.12 -1.38
C ALA A 160 -3.70 -8.69 0.05
N LEU A 161 -3.24 -9.94 0.20
CA LEU A 161 -3.15 -10.62 1.50
C LEU A 161 -2.12 -9.95 2.42
N SER A 162 -0.91 -9.66 1.91
CA SER A 162 0.13 -9.01 2.72
C SER A 162 -0.30 -7.63 3.20
N PHE A 163 -0.93 -6.82 2.34
CA PHE A 163 -1.42 -5.50 2.71
C PHE A 163 -2.67 -5.54 3.60
N GLY A 164 -3.59 -6.48 3.35
CA GLY A 164 -4.77 -6.68 4.19
C GLY A 164 -4.40 -7.12 5.60
N LEU A 165 -3.49 -8.10 5.76
CA LEU A 165 -2.97 -8.52 7.06
C LEU A 165 -2.16 -7.42 7.75
N TYR A 166 -1.33 -6.71 7.00
CA TYR A 166 -0.64 -5.51 7.48
C TYR A 166 -1.64 -4.50 8.06
N GLY A 167 -2.68 -4.15 7.32
CA GLY A 167 -3.72 -3.21 7.74
C GLY A 167 -4.46 -3.67 8.99
N LEU A 168 -4.81 -4.96 9.08
CA LEU A 168 -5.46 -5.56 10.24
C LEU A 168 -4.59 -5.41 11.50
N ILE A 169 -3.31 -5.82 11.43
CA ILE A 169 -2.38 -5.72 12.57
C ILE A 169 -2.17 -4.26 12.96
N ARG A 170 -1.99 -3.36 11.98
CA ARG A 170 -1.82 -1.92 12.23
C ARG A 170 -3.04 -1.28 12.88
N LYS A 171 -4.24 -1.78 12.61
CA LYS A 171 -5.48 -1.29 13.22
C LYS A 171 -5.55 -1.58 14.73
N VAL A 172 -5.05 -2.74 15.14
CA VAL A 172 -5.11 -3.17 16.55
C VAL A 172 -3.82 -2.85 17.35
N ALA A 173 -2.71 -2.60 16.67
CA ALA A 173 -1.43 -2.29 17.30
C ALA A 173 -1.49 -0.93 18.02
N PRO A 174 -1.01 -0.84 19.28
CA PRO A 174 -1.05 0.39 20.07
C PRO A 174 0.06 1.38 19.67
N VAL A 175 0.35 1.49 18.35
CA VAL A 175 1.43 2.33 17.80
C VAL A 175 0.87 3.25 16.72
N GLY A 176 1.12 4.54 16.86
CA GLY A 176 0.66 5.54 15.90
C GLY A 176 1.31 5.39 14.51
N PRO A 177 0.71 5.96 13.45
CA PRO A 177 1.14 5.72 12.07
C PRO A 177 2.62 6.03 11.80
N MET A 178 3.11 7.21 12.21
CA MET A 178 4.49 7.63 11.95
C MET A 178 5.50 6.81 12.75
N VAL A 179 5.23 6.57 14.04
CA VAL A 179 6.09 5.76 14.90
C VAL A 179 6.14 4.34 14.39
N GLY A 180 4.99 3.77 13.99
CA GLY A 180 4.93 2.42 13.46
C GLY A 180 5.70 2.25 12.16
N LEU A 181 5.55 3.17 11.19
CA LEU A 181 6.34 3.10 9.96
C LEU A 181 7.84 3.23 10.24
N ALA A 182 8.23 4.11 11.15
CA ALA A 182 9.62 4.23 11.57
C ALA A 182 10.12 2.94 12.23
N SER A 183 9.32 2.32 13.11
CA SER A 183 9.66 1.03 13.72
C SER A 183 9.84 -0.07 12.68
N GLU A 184 8.91 -0.18 11.74
CA GLU A 184 8.94 -1.18 10.64
C GLU A 184 10.19 -1.02 9.78
N THR A 185 10.51 0.21 9.37
CA THR A 185 11.71 0.48 8.55
C THR A 185 13.00 0.27 9.34
N ILE A 186 13.06 0.62 10.62
CA ILE A 186 14.22 0.35 11.49
C ILE A 186 14.42 -1.15 11.71
N ILE A 187 13.34 -1.93 11.87
CA ILE A 187 13.43 -3.39 12.01
C ILE A 187 14.03 -4.03 10.74
N LEU A 188 13.69 -3.51 9.56
CA LEU A 188 14.22 -3.98 8.29
C LEU A 188 15.63 -3.41 7.96
N LEU A 189 16.04 -2.33 8.65
CA LEU A 189 17.28 -1.61 8.35
C LEU A 189 18.54 -2.49 8.39
N PRO A 190 18.74 -3.41 9.39
CA PRO A 190 19.91 -4.26 9.40
C PRO A 190 20.03 -5.15 8.16
N LEU A 191 18.90 -5.69 7.67
CA LEU A 191 18.86 -6.49 6.45
C LEU A 191 19.18 -5.64 5.21
N ALA A 192 18.62 -4.43 5.14
CA ALA A 192 18.86 -3.50 4.04
C ALA A 192 20.34 -3.06 3.99
N LEU A 193 20.92 -2.66 5.13
CA LEU A 193 22.33 -2.26 5.21
C LEU A 193 23.27 -3.43 4.92
N GLY A 194 22.95 -4.63 5.44
CA GLY A 194 23.73 -5.84 5.16
C GLY A 194 23.74 -6.18 3.66
N ALA A 195 22.59 -6.12 2.99
CA ALA A 195 22.51 -6.37 1.55
C ALA A 195 23.27 -5.30 0.75
N LEU A 196 23.11 -4.02 1.06
CA LEU A 196 23.84 -2.94 0.39
C LEU A 196 25.36 -3.06 0.61
N ALA A 197 25.81 -3.44 1.81
CA ALA A 197 27.23 -3.66 2.09
C ALA A 197 27.80 -4.81 1.26
N VAL A 198 27.09 -5.94 1.16
CA VAL A 198 27.50 -7.09 0.34
C VAL A 198 27.65 -6.67 -1.12
N TRP A 199 26.63 -6.04 -1.72
CA TRP A 199 26.69 -5.60 -3.12
C TRP A 199 27.77 -4.57 -3.38
N THR A 200 28.06 -3.69 -2.41
CA THR A 200 29.17 -2.73 -2.51
C THR A 200 30.53 -3.44 -2.52
N VAL A 201 30.72 -4.42 -1.62
CA VAL A 201 31.97 -5.20 -1.55
C VAL A 201 32.18 -6.08 -2.79
N GLU A 202 31.11 -6.67 -3.30
CA GLU A 202 31.15 -7.51 -4.52
C GLU A 202 31.25 -6.68 -5.81
N GLY A 203 31.08 -5.36 -5.74
CA GLY A 203 31.04 -4.49 -6.93
C GLY A 203 29.80 -4.68 -7.79
N THR A 204 28.75 -5.30 -7.25
CA THR A 204 27.48 -5.59 -7.95
C THR A 204 26.39 -4.57 -7.66
N GLY A 205 26.63 -3.62 -6.75
CA GLY A 205 25.71 -2.52 -6.41
C GLY A 205 25.56 -1.52 -7.54
N HIS A 206 24.35 -0.98 -7.65
CA HIS A 206 23.99 -0.05 -8.73
C HIS A 206 24.06 1.43 -8.33
N PHE A 207 24.12 1.74 -7.03
CA PHE A 207 24.28 3.10 -6.54
C PHE A 207 25.68 3.61 -6.84
N GLY A 208 25.77 4.79 -7.50
CA GLY A 208 27.03 5.37 -7.97
C GLY A 208 27.56 4.79 -9.28
N THR A 209 26.90 3.80 -9.91
CA THR A 209 27.41 3.11 -11.10
C THR A 209 26.56 3.35 -12.36
N LEU A 210 25.24 3.53 -12.22
CA LEU A 210 24.31 3.74 -13.33
C LEU A 210 24.08 5.22 -13.68
N GLY A 211 24.79 6.11 -13.01
CA GLY A 211 24.72 7.55 -13.26
C GLY A 211 23.81 8.32 -12.30
N THR A 212 24.00 9.63 -12.26
CA THR A 212 23.40 10.55 -11.29
C THR A 212 21.87 10.50 -11.25
N GLN A 213 21.21 10.26 -12.37
CA GLN A 213 19.75 10.16 -12.41
C GLN A 213 19.24 8.98 -11.57
N THR A 214 19.86 7.80 -11.71
CA THR A 214 19.51 6.60 -10.93
C THR A 214 19.77 6.83 -9.45
N ASP A 215 20.90 7.43 -9.10
CA ASP A 215 21.26 7.74 -7.71
C ASP A 215 20.24 8.69 -7.07
N MET A 216 19.86 9.76 -7.78
CA MET A 216 18.83 10.70 -7.29
C MET A 216 17.47 10.03 -7.11
N LEU A 217 17.10 9.11 -8.00
CA LEU A 217 15.87 8.32 -7.83
C LEU A 217 15.97 7.39 -6.61
N LEU A 218 17.09 6.71 -6.39
CA LEU A 218 17.29 5.87 -5.21
C LEU A 218 17.26 6.68 -3.92
N LEU A 219 17.87 7.87 -3.89
CA LEU A 219 17.78 8.83 -2.78
C LEU A 219 16.33 9.28 -2.52
N ALA A 220 15.59 9.58 -3.59
CA ALA A 220 14.20 10.02 -3.50
C ALA A 220 13.25 8.94 -2.97
N ALA A 221 13.65 7.66 -2.95
CA ALA A 221 12.82 6.54 -2.52
C ALA A 221 12.27 6.71 -1.10
N GLY A 222 13.02 7.33 -0.19
CA GLY A 222 12.56 7.68 1.15
C GLY A 222 11.39 8.66 1.14
N VAL A 223 11.49 9.71 0.35
CA VAL A 223 10.44 10.75 0.20
C VAL A 223 9.20 10.16 -0.45
N VAL A 224 9.38 9.42 -1.56
CA VAL A 224 8.29 8.75 -2.30
C VAL A 224 7.54 7.75 -1.41
N THR A 225 8.20 7.18 -0.40
CA THR A 225 7.58 6.31 0.60
C THR A 225 6.88 7.09 1.70
N ALA A 226 7.57 8.03 2.33
CA ALA A 226 7.10 8.68 3.54
C ALA A 226 6.01 9.72 3.27
N VAL A 227 6.12 10.51 2.20
CA VAL A 227 5.16 11.60 1.92
C VAL A 227 3.73 11.10 1.75
N PRO A 228 3.41 10.14 0.86
CA PRO A 228 2.05 9.68 0.71
C PRO A 228 1.51 8.99 1.97
N LEU A 229 2.36 8.26 2.71
CA LEU A 229 1.96 7.64 3.96
C LEU A 229 1.60 8.67 5.04
N LEU A 230 2.32 9.78 5.09
CA LEU A 230 2.02 10.87 6.04
C LEU A 230 0.76 11.64 5.64
N LEU A 231 0.57 11.92 4.36
CA LEU A 231 -0.66 12.51 3.83
C LEU A 231 -1.86 11.62 4.16
N PHE A 232 -1.75 10.33 3.87
CA PHE A 232 -2.78 9.34 4.21
C PHE A 232 -3.08 9.30 5.71
N ALA A 233 -2.04 9.19 6.56
CA ALA A 233 -2.20 9.11 8.01
C ALA A 233 -2.83 10.38 8.60
N SER A 234 -2.52 11.55 8.03
CA SER A 234 -3.15 12.81 8.40
C SER A 234 -4.62 12.86 8.00
N ALA A 235 -4.95 12.45 6.78
CA ALA A 235 -6.32 12.39 6.28
C ALA A 235 -7.18 11.39 7.07
N ALA A 236 -6.64 10.20 7.35
CA ALA A 236 -7.33 9.11 8.05
C ALA A 236 -7.82 9.51 9.45
N ARG A 237 -7.15 10.45 10.11
CA ARG A 237 -7.56 10.97 11.41
C ARG A 237 -8.70 12.00 11.34
N GLN A 238 -8.95 12.57 10.17
CA GLN A 238 -9.87 13.68 9.97
C GLN A 238 -11.09 13.29 9.12
N MET A 239 -11.14 12.05 8.62
CA MET A 239 -12.18 11.62 7.70
C MET A 239 -12.83 10.31 8.16
N PRO A 240 -14.14 10.11 7.87
CA PRO A 240 -14.78 8.82 8.05
C PRO A 240 -14.03 7.74 7.25
N TYR A 241 -13.85 6.56 7.86
CA TYR A 241 -13.15 5.43 7.24
C TYR A 241 -13.77 5.02 5.89
N ALA A 242 -15.09 5.14 5.81
CA ALA A 242 -15.86 4.96 4.58
C ALA A 242 -15.38 5.84 3.42
N THR A 243 -15.17 7.13 3.68
CA THR A 243 -14.72 8.08 2.65
C THR A 243 -13.30 7.76 2.18
N ILE A 244 -12.42 7.37 3.09
CA ILE A 244 -11.04 6.95 2.74
C ILE A 244 -11.07 5.71 1.88
N GLY A 245 -11.93 4.72 2.18
CA GLY A 245 -12.10 3.52 1.37
C GLY A 245 -12.53 3.83 -0.07
N LEU A 246 -13.34 4.87 -0.28
CA LEU A 246 -13.70 5.32 -1.64
C LEU A 246 -12.52 5.97 -2.37
N ILE A 247 -11.80 6.85 -1.68
CA ILE A 247 -10.65 7.57 -2.26
C ILE A 247 -9.51 6.59 -2.59
N GLN A 248 -9.39 5.51 -1.84
CA GLN A 248 -8.39 4.48 -2.05
C GLN A 248 -8.37 3.93 -3.47
N TYR A 249 -9.51 3.87 -4.16
CA TYR A 249 -9.60 3.35 -5.52
C TYR A 249 -8.95 4.23 -6.59
N ILE A 250 -8.61 5.47 -6.27
CA ILE A 250 -7.85 6.36 -7.17
C ILE A 250 -6.51 5.71 -7.54
N GLY A 251 -5.78 5.19 -6.55
CA GLY A 251 -4.47 4.59 -6.77
C GLY A 251 -4.49 3.45 -7.79
N PRO A 252 -5.18 2.32 -7.52
CA PRO A 252 -5.23 1.20 -8.45
C PRO A 252 -5.90 1.55 -9.78
N THR A 253 -6.83 2.51 -9.84
CA THR A 253 -7.39 2.96 -11.13
C THR A 253 -6.32 3.63 -12.00
N ILE A 254 -5.51 4.53 -11.41
CA ILE A 254 -4.39 5.15 -12.15
C ILE A 254 -3.39 4.08 -12.59
N GLN A 255 -3.02 3.13 -11.70
CA GLN A 255 -2.09 2.05 -12.03
C GLN A 255 -2.60 1.19 -13.19
N PHE A 256 -3.89 0.83 -13.19
CA PHE A 256 -4.51 0.10 -14.29
C PHE A 256 -4.46 0.89 -15.60
N LEU A 257 -4.80 2.19 -15.58
CA LEU A 257 -4.71 3.03 -16.75
C LEU A 257 -3.26 3.14 -17.26
N LEU A 258 -2.27 3.24 -16.37
CA LEU A 258 -0.85 3.22 -16.75
C LEU A 258 -0.45 1.88 -17.38
N ALA A 259 -0.91 0.75 -16.82
CA ALA A 259 -0.65 -0.57 -17.39
C ALA A 259 -1.08 -0.64 -18.86
N ILE A 260 -2.30 -0.19 -19.15
CA ILE A 260 -2.89 -0.27 -20.47
C ILE A 260 -2.31 0.78 -21.45
N PHE A 261 -2.34 2.05 -21.04
CA PHE A 261 -2.05 3.16 -21.96
C PHE A 261 -0.56 3.49 -22.04
N LEU A 262 0.19 3.38 -20.95
CA LEU A 262 1.60 3.72 -20.90
C LEU A 262 2.49 2.50 -21.18
N TYR A 263 2.24 1.39 -20.48
CA TYR A 263 3.07 0.18 -20.57
C TYR A 263 2.58 -0.79 -21.66
N ARG A 264 1.38 -0.57 -22.20
CA ARG A 264 0.79 -1.38 -23.26
C ARG A 264 0.75 -2.87 -22.88
N GLU A 265 0.49 -3.16 -21.63
CA GLU A 265 0.29 -4.53 -21.17
C GLU A 265 -0.91 -5.15 -21.91
N PRO A 266 -0.81 -6.41 -22.38
CA PRO A 266 -1.87 -7.03 -23.17
C PRO A 266 -3.13 -7.22 -22.32
N LEU A 267 -4.24 -6.61 -22.77
CA LEU A 267 -5.57 -6.87 -22.22
C LEU A 267 -6.05 -8.24 -22.69
N THR A 268 -6.03 -9.20 -21.79
CA THR A 268 -6.67 -10.50 -22.05
C THR A 268 -8.18 -10.42 -21.85
N THR A 269 -8.93 -11.32 -22.45
CA THR A 269 -10.40 -11.46 -22.23
C THR A 269 -10.71 -11.59 -20.74
N THR A 270 -9.83 -12.24 -19.99
CA THR A 270 -9.94 -12.39 -18.53
C THR A 270 -9.90 -11.02 -17.81
N HIS A 271 -9.01 -10.13 -18.20
CA HIS A 271 -8.98 -8.76 -17.66
C HIS A 271 -10.25 -7.99 -17.97
N LEU A 272 -10.76 -8.09 -19.22
CA LEU A 272 -11.99 -7.41 -19.67
C LEU A 272 -13.25 -7.87 -18.92
N VAL A 273 -13.27 -9.07 -18.38
CA VAL A 273 -14.38 -9.58 -17.54
C VAL A 273 -14.15 -9.27 -16.07
N THR A 274 -12.93 -9.48 -15.57
CA THR A 274 -12.60 -9.35 -14.15
C THR A 274 -12.70 -7.89 -13.66
N PHE A 275 -12.14 -6.93 -14.39
CA PHE A 275 -12.15 -5.53 -13.97
C PHE A 275 -13.57 -4.93 -13.89
N PRO A 276 -14.47 -5.10 -14.88
CA PRO A 276 -15.86 -4.65 -14.75
C PRO A 276 -16.62 -5.29 -13.58
N LEU A 277 -16.41 -6.58 -13.29
CA LEU A 277 -17.02 -7.25 -12.14
C LEU A 277 -16.54 -6.64 -10.82
N ILE A 278 -15.25 -6.41 -10.69
CA ILE A 278 -14.65 -5.74 -9.52
C ILE A 278 -15.22 -4.33 -9.39
N TRP A 279 -15.22 -3.54 -10.47
CA TRP A 279 -15.77 -2.18 -10.46
C TRP A 279 -17.27 -2.16 -10.14
N ALA A 280 -18.06 -3.13 -10.63
CA ALA A 280 -19.46 -3.26 -10.23
C ALA A 280 -19.61 -3.52 -8.73
N GLY A 281 -18.83 -4.45 -8.16
CA GLY A 281 -18.78 -4.67 -6.71
C GLY A 281 -18.39 -3.41 -5.94
N LEU A 282 -17.38 -2.67 -6.43
CA LEU A 282 -16.92 -1.41 -5.85
C LEU A 282 -17.96 -0.31 -5.91
N MET A 283 -18.69 -0.19 -7.02
CA MET A 283 -19.80 0.77 -7.16
C MET A 283 -20.92 0.47 -6.18
N LEU A 284 -21.28 -0.80 -6.01
CA LEU A 284 -22.26 -1.23 -5.01
C LEU A 284 -21.82 -0.89 -3.59
N TYR A 285 -20.55 -1.19 -3.24
CA TYR A 285 -19.96 -0.85 -1.97
C TYR A 285 -19.99 0.66 -1.71
N SER A 286 -19.54 1.45 -2.69
CA SER A 286 -19.49 2.90 -2.63
C SER A 286 -20.88 3.52 -2.46
N TRP A 287 -21.85 2.97 -3.19
CA TRP A 287 -23.25 3.37 -3.11
C TRP A 287 -23.86 3.08 -1.73
N ASP A 288 -23.60 1.89 -1.17
CA ASP A 288 -24.11 1.52 0.16
C ASP A 288 -23.51 2.41 1.24
N MET A 289 -22.22 2.71 1.16
CA MET A 289 -21.55 3.64 2.08
C MET A 289 -22.08 5.08 2.00
N TRP A 290 -22.30 5.57 0.79
CA TRP A 290 -22.87 6.88 0.58
C TRP A 290 -24.32 7.00 1.11
N ARG A 291 -25.13 5.95 0.91
CA ARG A 291 -26.47 5.88 1.49
C ARG A 291 -26.46 5.88 3.03
N GLN A 292 -25.52 5.17 3.63
CA GLN A 292 -25.37 5.14 5.09
C GLN A 292 -24.95 6.50 5.65
N ALA A 293 -24.01 7.17 5.00
CA ALA A 293 -23.61 8.51 5.38
C ALA A 293 -24.79 9.51 5.37
N ARG A 294 -25.71 9.38 4.40
CA ARG A 294 -26.93 10.22 4.33
C ARG A 294 -28.03 9.82 5.30
N ALA A 295 -28.11 8.55 5.72
CA ALA A 295 -29.13 8.10 6.68
C ALA A 295 -28.79 8.47 8.14
N THR A 296 -27.56 8.89 8.39
CA THR A 296 -27.05 9.36 9.70
C THR A 296 -27.01 10.87 9.81
N THR A 297 -27.32 11.60 8.75
CA THR A 297 -27.60 13.04 8.74
C THR A 297 -29.10 13.32 8.80
#